data_3e79f1ed3a2b85b8f894d4b00eddf69a
#
_entry.id   3e79f1ed3a2b85b8f894d4b00eddf69a
#
_cell.length_a   1.000
_cell.length_b   1.000
_cell.length_c   1.000
_cell.angle_alpha   90.00
_cell.angle_beta   90.00
_cell.angle_gamma   90.00
#
_symmetry.space_group_name_H-M   'P 1'
#
loop_
_entity.id
_entity.type
_entity.pdbx_description
1 polymer ?
#
loop_
_entity_poly.entity_id
_entity_poly.type
_entity_poly.pdbx_seq_one_letter_code
_entity_poly.pdbx_strand_id
1 'polypeptide(L)'
;MIAIKKALYMTVPLLTVITSCVQANDNASSGSFTIGLGGRYAPRYSGSDKQVWQVVPVLQGRNGAFFIDSQKGVGYDLQNTSGWYFEHTLGYDLGRKDKNASWRAGANNLKGMGDIDVSLNTALAVGWQALSWLSVEGKATLPLTDSQGVSYQASFTLIPVQTDQDTIAFQTAALFGDNRYLNTWYGVNPEQSRRSGYSRYSAPGGFYGIDNSLIWSHQFDAHWGTVLSADYTWLGEHANESPIVLRRNEAALTAAVTWTFWSESMACVLPGKVKIE
;
A
#
# COMPACT_ATOMS: atom_id res chain seq x y z
N MET A 1 38.13 -10.38 -2.52
CA MET A 1 37.23 -9.98 -1.43
C MET A 1 36.29 -8.94 -2.00
N ILE A 2 35.19 -9.38 -2.60
CA ILE A 2 34.23 -8.56 -3.37
C ILE A 2 33.08 -8.22 -2.43
N ALA A 3 32.89 -6.94 -2.17
CA ALA A 3 31.83 -6.41 -1.32
C ALA A 3 30.48 -6.48 -2.07
N ILE A 4 29.68 -7.45 -1.74
CA ILE A 4 28.24 -7.46 -2.08
C ILE A 4 27.53 -6.66 -1.01
N LYS A 5 27.40 -5.37 -1.23
CA LYS A 5 26.51 -4.47 -0.48
C LYS A 5 25.81 -3.58 -1.47
N LYS A 6 24.52 -3.86 -1.71
CA LYS A 6 23.42 -2.99 -2.08
C LYS A 6 22.38 -3.79 -2.90
N ALA A 7 21.52 -4.46 -2.20
CA ALA A 7 20.30 -5.00 -2.80
C ALA A 7 19.09 -4.57 -1.99
N LEU A 8 18.18 -4.04 -2.69
CA LEU A 8 16.74 -4.07 -2.52
C LEU A 8 16.12 -3.22 -1.40
N TYR A 9 15.80 -1.98 -1.76
CA TYR A 9 14.82 -1.19 -1.02
C TYR A 9 13.89 -0.48 -2.00
N MET A 10 12.63 -0.86 -2.00
CA MET A 10 11.58 -0.25 -2.83
C MET A 10 10.45 0.27 -1.95
N THR A 11 10.10 1.54 -2.13
CA THR A 11 8.81 2.07 -1.72
C THR A 11 7.86 2.03 -2.88
N VAL A 12 6.77 1.31 -2.71
CA VAL A 12 5.65 1.34 -3.64
C VAL A 12 4.40 1.61 -2.81
N PRO A 13 3.63 2.67 -3.09
CA PRO A 13 2.31 2.77 -2.51
C PRO A 13 1.41 1.68 -3.07
N LEU A 14 0.82 1.00 -2.19
CA LEU A 14 -0.37 0.18 -2.14
C LEU A 14 -0.85 -0.47 -3.44
N LEU A 15 -0.34 -1.66 -3.75
CA LEU A 15 -1.05 -2.65 -4.55
C LEU A 15 -1.52 -3.76 -3.60
N THR A 16 -2.56 -3.51 -2.83
CA THR A 16 -3.22 -4.57 -2.08
C THR A 16 -4.03 -5.40 -3.06
N VAL A 17 -3.45 -6.50 -3.53
CA VAL A 17 -4.27 -7.56 -4.13
C VAL A 17 -5.10 -8.13 -3.00
N ILE A 18 -6.39 -7.81 -3.02
CA ILE A 18 -7.34 -8.30 -2.03
C ILE A 18 -7.62 -9.76 -2.35
N THR A 19 -6.85 -10.65 -1.79
CA THR A 19 -7.23 -12.06 -1.68
C THR A 19 -8.00 -12.25 -0.39
N SER A 20 -9.22 -11.67 -0.34
CA SER A 20 -10.15 -11.95 0.74
C SER A 20 -11.01 -13.14 0.36
N CYS A 21 -10.47 -14.34 0.45
CA CYS A 21 -11.31 -15.54 0.57
C CYS A 21 -11.58 -15.77 2.05
N VAL A 22 -12.79 -15.41 2.48
CA VAL A 22 -13.29 -15.78 3.80
C VAL A 22 -13.47 -17.28 3.87
N GLN A 23 -12.75 -17.95 4.76
CA GLN A 23 -13.14 -19.29 5.18
C GLN A 23 -13.10 -19.41 6.71
N ALA A 24 -14.29 -19.52 7.27
CA ALA A 24 -14.46 -20.23 8.51
C ALA A 24 -14.64 -21.71 8.13
N ASN A 25 -13.59 -22.52 8.24
CA ASN A 25 -13.75 -23.92 8.64
C ASN A 25 -12.42 -24.57 9.02
N ASP A 26 -12.51 -25.50 9.96
CA ASP A 26 -11.42 -26.15 10.68
C ASP A 26 -10.48 -26.96 9.77
N ASN A 27 -9.15 -26.84 10.05
CA ASN A 27 -8.10 -27.83 9.76
C ASN A 27 -7.61 -28.04 8.30
N ALA A 28 -7.54 -27.00 7.47
CA ALA A 28 -6.60 -27.05 6.34
C ALA A 28 -5.75 -25.76 6.35
N SER A 29 -4.45 -25.89 6.52
CA SER A 29 -3.49 -24.80 6.34
C SER A 29 -3.41 -24.49 4.83
N SER A 30 -4.31 -23.64 4.34
CA SER A 30 -4.24 -23.18 2.96
C SER A 30 -3.02 -22.28 2.81
N GLY A 31 -2.02 -22.75 2.09
CA GLY A 31 -0.81 -22.01 1.79
C GLY A 31 -0.82 -21.47 0.35
N SER A 32 -0.26 -20.30 0.14
CA SER A 32 0.04 -19.77 -1.19
C SER A 32 1.36 -19.04 -1.19
N PHE A 33 2.10 -19.11 -2.30
CA PHE A 33 3.33 -18.36 -2.47
C PHE A 33 3.48 -17.89 -3.90
N THR A 34 3.55 -16.58 -4.07
CA THR A 34 3.60 -15.89 -5.36
C THR A 34 4.76 -14.92 -5.38
N ILE A 35 5.52 -14.95 -6.46
CA ILE A 35 6.53 -13.93 -6.77
C ILE A 35 6.17 -13.25 -8.08
N GLY A 36 6.70 -12.05 -8.29
CA GLY A 36 6.45 -11.34 -9.55
C GLY A 36 7.39 -10.16 -9.73
N LEU A 37 7.31 -9.58 -10.90
CA LEU A 37 8.03 -8.39 -11.27
C LEU A 37 7.14 -7.50 -12.11
N GLY A 38 7.19 -6.21 -11.84
CA GLY A 38 6.42 -5.22 -12.55
C GLY A 38 7.14 -3.90 -12.75
N GLY A 39 6.44 -2.99 -13.39
CA GLY A 39 6.82 -1.60 -13.56
C GLY A 39 5.72 -0.69 -13.04
N ARG A 40 6.11 0.40 -12.39
CA ARG A 40 5.22 1.46 -11.93
C ARG A 40 5.67 2.79 -12.49
N TYR A 41 4.73 3.53 -13.05
CA TYR A 41 4.90 4.92 -13.45
C TYR A 41 4.14 5.80 -12.48
N ALA A 42 4.86 6.57 -11.66
CA ALA A 42 4.29 7.29 -10.52
C ALA A 42 5.01 8.61 -10.25
N PRO A 43 4.41 9.54 -9.50
CA PRO A 43 5.09 10.74 -9.02
C PRO A 43 6.38 10.40 -8.29
N ARG A 44 7.42 11.23 -8.44
CA ARG A 44 8.70 11.02 -7.76
C ARG A 44 8.60 11.07 -6.23
N TYR A 45 7.65 11.81 -5.71
CA TYR A 45 7.24 11.89 -4.31
C TYR A 45 5.82 12.46 -4.27
N SER A 46 5.11 12.34 -3.17
CA SER A 46 3.76 12.87 -3.04
C SER A 46 3.76 14.41 -3.12
N GLY A 47 3.05 14.93 -4.10
CA GLY A 47 3.07 16.35 -4.49
C GLY A 47 4.01 16.68 -5.66
N SER A 48 4.70 15.70 -6.24
CA SER A 48 5.62 15.96 -7.37
C SER A 48 4.88 16.21 -8.67
N ASP A 49 5.37 17.19 -9.44
CA ASP A 49 4.96 17.44 -10.83
C ASP A 49 5.63 16.51 -11.83
N LYS A 50 6.63 15.74 -11.40
CA LYS A 50 7.43 14.83 -12.23
C LYS A 50 7.15 13.39 -11.91
N GLN A 51 7.05 12.58 -12.95
CA GLN A 51 6.85 11.15 -12.89
C GLN A 51 8.18 10.39 -13.03
N VAL A 52 8.20 9.14 -12.59
CA VAL A 52 9.34 8.24 -12.72
C VAL A 52 8.88 6.80 -12.93
N TRP A 53 9.61 6.05 -13.72
CA TRP A 53 9.47 4.60 -13.81
C TRP A 53 10.24 3.93 -12.66
N GLN A 54 9.59 2.99 -12.02
CA GLN A 54 10.14 2.17 -10.94
C GLN A 54 9.89 0.70 -11.24
N VAL A 55 10.85 -0.15 -10.90
CA VAL A 55 10.65 -1.61 -10.91
C VAL A 55 9.96 -2.00 -9.61
N VAL A 56 8.95 -2.84 -9.71
CA VAL A 56 8.14 -3.31 -8.58
C VAL A 56 8.30 -4.83 -8.43
N PRO A 57 9.02 -5.33 -7.41
CA PRO A 57 8.95 -6.74 -7.05
C PRO A 57 7.62 -7.03 -6.36
N VAL A 58 7.04 -8.15 -6.71
CA VAL A 58 5.88 -8.72 -6.03
C VAL A 58 6.33 -9.95 -5.25
N LEU A 59 6.06 -9.98 -3.97
CA LEU A 59 6.24 -11.12 -3.11
C LEU A 59 5.00 -11.23 -2.23
N GLN A 60 4.31 -12.35 -2.34
CA GLN A 60 3.14 -12.64 -1.51
C GLN A 60 3.22 -14.08 -1.05
N GLY A 61 3.03 -14.29 0.24
CA GLY A 61 2.95 -15.61 0.83
C GLY A 61 1.93 -15.62 1.94
N ARG A 62 1.17 -16.69 2.04
CA ARG A 62 0.19 -16.90 3.12
C ARG A 62 0.25 -18.33 3.62
N ASN A 63 0.09 -18.48 4.93
CA ASN A 63 -0.09 -19.77 5.58
C ASN A 63 -1.05 -19.58 6.77
N GLY A 64 -2.30 -19.96 6.58
CA GLY A 64 -3.36 -19.68 7.53
C GLY A 64 -3.55 -18.17 7.75
N ALA A 65 -3.52 -17.75 9.01
CA ALA A 65 -3.62 -16.34 9.39
C ALA A 65 -2.37 -15.52 9.06
N PHE A 66 -1.20 -16.14 8.93
CA PHE A 66 0.06 -15.44 8.71
C PHE A 66 0.32 -15.17 7.24
N PHE A 67 0.87 -13.99 6.95
CA PHE A 67 1.23 -13.62 5.60
C PHE A 67 2.55 -12.83 5.53
N ILE A 68 3.14 -12.84 4.35
CA ILE A 68 4.21 -11.93 3.93
C ILE A 68 3.79 -11.25 2.64
N ASP A 69 4.00 -9.95 2.56
CA ASP A 69 3.69 -9.15 1.38
C ASP A 69 4.77 -8.10 1.19
N SER A 70 5.23 -7.90 -0.06
CA SER A 70 6.31 -6.95 -0.36
C SER A 70 5.97 -5.50 -0.03
N GLN A 71 4.70 -5.18 0.20
CA GLN A 71 4.22 -3.83 0.49
C GLN A 71 3.79 -3.64 1.94
N LYS A 72 3.06 -4.61 2.47
CA LYS A 72 2.58 -4.58 3.87
C LYS A 72 3.65 -5.02 4.86
N GLY A 73 4.62 -5.84 4.40
CA GLY A 73 5.59 -6.52 5.25
C GLY A 73 5.12 -7.90 5.69
N VAL A 74 5.34 -8.26 6.93
CA VAL A 74 4.87 -9.52 7.52
C VAL A 74 3.74 -9.24 8.50
N GLY A 75 2.77 -10.13 8.55
CA GLY A 75 1.62 -9.89 9.41
C GLY A 75 0.75 -11.11 9.63
N TYR A 76 -0.32 -10.88 10.33
CA TYR A 76 -1.40 -11.85 10.47
C TYR A 76 -2.75 -11.13 10.42
N ASP A 77 -3.76 -11.83 9.97
CA ASP A 77 -5.14 -11.41 10.01
C ASP A 77 -6.01 -12.47 10.72
N LEU A 78 -6.98 -11.99 11.45
CA LEU A 78 -7.97 -12.79 12.15
C LEU A 78 -9.34 -12.34 11.70
N GLN A 79 -10.17 -13.27 11.24
CA GLN A 79 -11.52 -12.97 10.79
C GLN A 79 -12.53 -13.85 11.50
N ASN A 80 -13.69 -13.29 11.81
CA ASN A 80 -14.79 -14.03 12.38
C ASN A 80 -15.90 -14.32 11.34
N THR A 81 -16.83 -15.18 11.69
CA THR A 81 -17.98 -15.58 10.84
C THR A 81 -18.95 -14.44 10.54
N SER A 82 -18.91 -13.35 11.31
CA SER A 82 -19.74 -12.15 11.10
C SER A 82 -19.08 -11.14 10.14
N GLY A 83 -17.93 -11.49 9.55
CA GLY A 83 -17.21 -10.66 8.60
C GLY A 83 -16.29 -9.61 9.23
N TRP A 84 -16.19 -9.50 10.54
CA TRP A 84 -15.20 -8.63 11.18
C TRP A 84 -13.82 -9.25 11.07
N TYR A 85 -12.83 -8.43 10.74
CA TYR A 85 -11.43 -8.85 10.72
C TYR A 85 -10.53 -7.84 11.43
N PHE A 86 -9.41 -8.36 11.93
CA PHE A 86 -8.32 -7.60 12.51
C PHE A 86 -7.03 -8.01 11.81
N GLU A 87 -6.28 -7.05 11.30
CA GLU A 87 -4.96 -7.26 10.69
C GLU A 87 -3.90 -6.51 11.50
N HIS A 88 -2.78 -7.19 11.74
CA HIS A 88 -1.59 -6.59 12.33
C HIS A 88 -0.39 -6.88 11.44
N THR A 89 0.36 -5.84 11.09
CA THR A 89 1.54 -5.95 10.24
C THR A 89 2.76 -5.29 10.86
N LEU A 90 3.92 -5.83 10.53
CA LEU A 90 5.23 -5.21 10.70
C LEU A 90 5.77 -4.91 9.31
N GLY A 91 5.86 -3.64 8.98
CA GLY A 91 6.25 -3.16 7.68
C GLY A 91 7.42 -2.18 7.76
N TYR A 92 7.64 -1.50 6.67
CA TYR A 92 8.70 -0.49 6.56
C TYR A 92 8.24 0.68 5.68
N ASP A 93 8.83 1.83 5.93
CA ASP A 93 8.75 3.00 5.05
C ASP A 93 10.17 3.35 4.60
N LEU A 94 10.35 3.56 3.30
CA LEU A 94 11.69 3.85 2.74
C LEU A 94 12.08 5.33 2.85
N GLY A 95 11.18 6.15 3.37
CA GLY A 95 11.40 7.58 3.49
C GLY A 95 11.51 8.28 2.12
N ARG A 96 12.12 9.46 2.11
CA ARG A 96 12.25 10.31 0.92
C ARG A 96 13.65 10.90 0.83
N LYS A 97 14.21 10.94 -0.39
CA LYS A 97 15.47 11.65 -0.68
C LYS A 97 15.23 13.09 -1.12
N ASP A 98 16.15 13.96 -0.79
CA ASP A 98 16.17 15.35 -1.28
C ASP A 98 16.82 15.49 -2.67
N LYS A 99 17.00 14.38 -3.38
CA LYS A 99 17.53 14.28 -4.74
C LYS A 99 16.81 13.16 -5.53
N ASN A 100 17.01 13.17 -6.85
CA ASN A 100 16.46 12.09 -7.68
C ASN A 100 16.92 10.71 -7.18
N ALA A 101 15.95 9.83 -7.00
CA ALA A 101 16.18 8.44 -6.64
C ALA A 101 15.36 7.54 -7.55
N SER A 102 15.87 6.32 -7.83
CA SER A 102 15.22 5.34 -8.69
C SER A 102 14.45 4.29 -7.89
N TRP A 103 14.86 4.08 -6.63
CA TRP A 103 14.36 2.98 -5.79
C TRP A 103 13.49 3.45 -4.63
N ARG A 104 13.36 4.75 -4.42
CA ARG A 104 12.49 5.35 -3.40
C ARG A 104 12.06 6.75 -3.80
N ALA A 105 11.10 7.32 -3.11
CA ALA A 105 10.66 8.68 -3.31
C ALA A 105 11.84 9.67 -3.26
N GLY A 106 11.83 10.68 -4.11
CA GLY A 106 12.82 11.74 -4.09
C GLY A 106 13.00 12.44 -5.43
N ALA A 107 13.32 13.73 -5.35
CA ALA A 107 13.52 14.57 -6.52
C ALA A 107 14.50 15.72 -6.21
N ASN A 108 15.22 16.19 -7.24
CA ASN A 108 16.18 17.26 -7.10
C ASN A 108 15.61 18.62 -6.66
N ASN A 109 14.32 18.84 -6.89
CA ASN A 109 13.65 20.04 -6.39
C ASN A 109 13.50 20.06 -4.85
N LEU A 110 13.67 18.92 -4.18
CA LEU A 110 13.69 18.84 -2.72
C LEU A 110 15.07 19.12 -2.11
N LYS A 111 16.06 19.50 -2.93
CA LYS A 111 17.41 19.78 -2.45
C LYS A 111 17.40 20.80 -1.31
N GLY A 112 18.06 20.45 -0.21
CA GLY A 112 18.10 21.27 1.01
C GLY A 112 17.00 20.96 2.02
N MET A 113 15.97 20.18 1.64
CA MET A 113 14.96 19.70 2.58
C MET A 113 15.49 18.63 3.53
N GLY A 114 16.56 17.92 3.11
CA GLY A 114 17.09 16.75 3.80
C GLY A 114 16.32 15.49 3.49
N ASP A 115 16.93 14.38 3.82
CA ASP A 115 16.32 13.04 3.66
C ASP A 115 15.32 12.76 4.79
N ILE A 116 14.28 12.03 4.48
CA ILE A 116 13.48 11.29 5.45
C ILE A 116 14.04 9.87 5.45
N ASP A 117 14.47 9.39 6.60
CA ASP A 117 15.12 8.09 6.70
C ASP A 117 14.15 6.92 6.61
N VAL A 118 14.70 5.75 6.31
CA VAL A 118 13.96 4.48 6.34
C VAL A 118 13.52 4.20 7.77
N SER A 119 12.27 3.83 7.95
CA SER A 119 11.76 3.41 9.26
C SER A 119 11.02 2.07 9.18
N LEU A 120 11.11 1.30 10.26
CA LEU A 120 10.19 0.21 10.51
C LEU A 120 8.90 0.77 11.10
N ASN A 121 7.79 0.17 10.74
CA ASN A 121 6.49 0.54 11.24
C ASN A 121 5.66 -0.69 11.63
N THR A 122 4.64 -0.45 12.41
CA THR A 122 3.57 -1.41 12.68
C THR A 122 2.25 -0.81 12.24
N ALA A 123 1.39 -1.62 11.62
CA ALA A 123 0.04 -1.18 11.30
C ALA A 123 -0.99 -2.10 11.92
N LEU A 124 -2.06 -1.49 12.40
CA LEU A 124 -3.22 -2.14 12.96
C LEU A 124 -4.42 -1.75 12.10
N ALA A 125 -5.13 -2.73 11.59
CA ALA A 125 -6.36 -2.50 10.84
C ALA A 125 -7.51 -3.30 11.46
N VAL A 126 -8.67 -2.67 11.46
CA VAL A 126 -9.94 -3.30 11.80
C VAL A 126 -10.89 -3.05 10.65
N GLY A 127 -11.49 -4.09 10.13
CA GLY A 127 -12.42 -3.96 9.03
C GLY A 127 -13.62 -4.89 9.18
N TRP A 128 -14.57 -4.67 8.30
CA TRP A 128 -15.78 -5.45 8.21
C TRP A 128 -16.12 -5.74 6.75
N GLN A 129 -16.14 -7.02 6.42
CA GLN A 129 -16.64 -7.53 5.16
C GLN A 129 -18.16 -7.60 5.25
N ALA A 130 -18.84 -6.51 4.87
CA ALA A 130 -20.29 -6.40 4.96
C ALA A 130 -21.01 -7.31 3.97
N LEU A 131 -20.45 -7.46 2.78
CA LEU A 131 -20.92 -8.33 1.69
C LEU A 131 -19.70 -8.93 0.99
N SER A 132 -19.85 -9.99 0.22
CA SER A 132 -18.73 -10.60 -0.53
C SER A 132 -18.01 -9.60 -1.45
N TRP A 133 -18.69 -8.56 -1.88
CA TRP A 133 -18.18 -7.52 -2.79
C TRP A 133 -17.95 -6.15 -2.12
N LEU A 134 -18.21 -6.01 -0.80
CA LEU A 134 -18.10 -4.74 -0.08
C LEU A 134 -17.41 -4.92 1.27
N SER A 135 -16.33 -4.19 1.51
CA SER A 135 -15.69 -4.08 2.82
C SER A 135 -15.38 -2.63 3.19
N VAL A 136 -15.30 -2.39 4.49
CA VAL A 136 -14.84 -1.13 5.09
C VAL A 136 -13.73 -1.42 6.07
N GLU A 137 -12.74 -0.52 6.16
CA GLU A 137 -11.56 -0.70 6.99
C GLU A 137 -11.10 0.63 7.60
N GLY A 138 -10.70 0.58 8.86
CA GLY A 138 -9.91 1.62 9.52
C GLY A 138 -8.52 1.09 9.85
N LYS A 139 -7.47 1.82 9.47
CA LYS A 139 -6.07 1.46 9.69
C LYS A 139 -5.29 2.58 10.32
N ALA A 140 -4.40 2.24 11.26
CA ALA A 140 -3.41 3.14 11.83
C ALA A 140 -2.01 2.56 11.60
N THR A 141 -1.07 3.39 11.13
CA THR A 141 0.33 3.02 10.93
C THR A 141 1.22 3.86 11.84
N LEU A 142 1.99 3.18 12.69
CA LEU A 142 2.84 3.77 13.71
C LEU A 142 4.31 3.46 13.40
N PRO A 143 5.20 4.47 13.38
CA PRO A 143 6.62 4.22 13.24
C PRO A 143 7.20 3.58 14.51
N LEU A 144 8.14 2.64 14.33
CA LEU A 144 8.82 1.93 15.42
C LEU A 144 10.26 2.43 15.63
N THR A 145 10.95 2.82 14.56
CA THR A 145 12.39 3.14 14.61
C THR A 145 12.71 4.61 14.39
N ASP A 146 11.76 5.38 13.89
CA ASP A 146 11.93 6.83 13.67
C ASP A 146 10.61 7.53 13.98
N SER A 147 10.70 8.75 14.54
CA SER A 147 9.50 9.49 14.96
C SER A 147 8.85 10.26 13.81
N GLN A 148 8.49 9.56 12.74
CA GLN A 148 7.86 10.15 11.54
C GLN A 148 6.38 10.52 11.74
N GLY A 149 5.79 10.21 12.90
CA GLY A 149 4.37 10.45 13.20
C GLY A 149 3.46 9.31 12.76
N VAL A 150 2.19 9.42 13.10
CA VAL A 150 1.19 8.38 12.87
C VAL A 150 0.29 8.78 11.70
N SER A 151 0.09 7.86 10.76
CA SER A 151 -0.91 8.00 9.70
C SER A 151 -2.11 7.10 9.96
N TYR A 152 -3.27 7.56 9.50
CA TYR A 152 -4.52 6.83 9.60
C TYR A 152 -5.19 6.79 8.23
N GLN A 153 -5.96 5.75 8.00
CA GLN A 153 -6.71 5.55 6.77
C GLN A 153 -8.08 4.99 7.11
N ALA A 154 -9.10 5.54 6.46
CA ALA A 154 -10.44 4.97 6.45
C ALA A 154 -10.81 4.66 5.01
N SER A 155 -11.09 3.42 4.70
CA SER A 155 -11.33 2.99 3.32
C SER A 155 -12.58 2.14 3.18
N PHE A 156 -13.12 2.14 1.97
CA PHE A 156 -14.04 1.11 1.53
C PHE A 156 -13.53 0.49 0.22
N THR A 157 -13.84 -0.77 0.05
CA THR A 157 -13.46 -1.54 -1.12
C THR A 157 -14.68 -2.20 -1.74
N LEU A 158 -14.79 -2.07 -3.05
CA LEU A 158 -15.79 -2.74 -3.88
C LEU A 158 -15.09 -3.76 -4.78
N ILE A 159 -15.65 -4.96 -4.89
CA ILE A 159 -15.17 -6.03 -5.77
C ILE A 159 -16.31 -6.42 -6.73
N PRO A 160 -16.54 -5.62 -7.80
CA PRO A 160 -17.65 -5.85 -8.73
C PRO A 160 -17.48 -7.11 -9.57
N VAL A 161 -16.27 -7.59 -9.74
CA VAL A 161 -15.97 -8.81 -10.49
C VAL A 161 -15.05 -9.69 -9.67
N GLN A 162 -15.47 -10.91 -9.43
CA GLN A 162 -14.68 -11.95 -8.80
C GLN A 162 -15.05 -13.29 -9.42
N THR A 163 -14.16 -13.83 -10.25
CA THR A 163 -14.26 -15.13 -10.92
C THR A 163 -13.03 -15.96 -10.61
N ASP A 164 -12.93 -17.16 -11.14
CA ASP A 164 -11.73 -18.01 -10.99
C ASP A 164 -10.50 -17.40 -11.67
N GLN A 165 -10.70 -16.56 -12.69
CA GLN A 165 -9.62 -15.95 -13.46
C GLN A 165 -9.46 -14.46 -13.21
N ASP A 166 -10.55 -13.72 -13.00
CA ASP A 166 -10.54 -12.26 -12.96
C ASP A 166 -11.04 -11.74 -11.63
N THR A 167 -10.30 -10.78 -11.08
CA THR A 167 -10.77 -9.95 -9.97
C THR A 167 -10.62 -8.49 -10.36
N ILE A 168 -11.70 -7.72 -10.24
CA ILE A 168 -11.66 -6.26 -10.35
C ILE A 168 -12.06 -5.71 -8.99
N ALA A 169 -11.21 -4.83 -8.44
CA ALA A 169 -11.47 -4.16 -7.17
C ALA A 169 -11.29 -2.65 -7.32
N PHE A 170 -12.17 -1.92 -6.68
CA PHE A 170 -12.07 -0.47 -6.54
C PHE A 170 -12.01 -0.13 -5.05
N GLN A 171 -11.00 0.61 -4.66
CA GLN A 171 -10.85 1.11 -3.29
C GLN A 171 -10.84 2.62 -3.27
N THR A 172 -11.49 3.21 -2.31
CA THR A 172 -11.36 4.62 -1.95
C THR A 172 -10.96 4.72 -0.50
N ALA A 173 -10.00 5.59 -0.22
CA ALA A 173 -9.46 5.79 1.12
C ALA A 173 -9.32 7.28 1.45
N ALA A 174 -9.87 7.70 2.59
CA ALA A 174 -9.58 8.98 3.20
C ALA A 174 -8.30 8.86 4.04
N LEU A 175 -7.37 9.79 3.80
CA LEU A 175 -6.03 9.80 4.37
C LEU A 175 -5.93 10.87 5.47
N PHE A 176 -5.42 10.47 6.63
CA PHE A 176 -5.21 11.34 7.78
C PHE A 176 -3.80 11.14 8.34
N GLY A 177 -3.26 12.19 8.95
CA GLY A 177 -2.00 12.13 9.66
C GLY A 177 -2.02 12.98 10.91
N ASP A 178 -1.22 12.63 11.91
CA ASP A 178 -0.97 13.53 13.02
C ASP A 178 -0.09 14.72 12.56
N ASN A 179 0.07 15.73 13.40
CA ASN A 179 0.90 16.90 13.11
C ASN A 179 2.33 16.50 12.75
N ARG A 180 2.87 15.47 13.38
CA ARG A 180 4.25 15.02 13.15
C ARG A 180 4.38 14.37 11.79
N TYR A 181 3.45 13.48 11.43
CA TYR A 181 3.41 12.83 10.14
C TYR A 181 3.34 13.86 9.01
N LEU A 182 2.37 14.79 9.09
CA LEU A 182 2.21 15.78 8.03
C LEU A 182 3.39 16.76 7.94
N ASN A 183 4.00 17.14 9.07
CA ASN A 183 5.20 17.97 9.02
C ASN A 183 6.45 17.21 8.53
N THR A 184 6.55 15.91 8.76
CA THR A 184 7.62 15.08 8.20
C THR A 184 7.54 15.03 6.67
N TRP A 185 6.35 14.85 6.11
CA TRP A 185 6.17 14.63 4.68
C TRP A 185 5.94 15.91 3.89
N TYR A 186 5.24 16.89 4.46
CA TYR A 186 4.81 18.12 3.78
C TYR A 186 5.30 19.42 4.45
N GLY A 187 5.81 19.36 5.66
CA GLY A 187 6.31 20.52 6.39
C GLY A 187 7.60 21.09 5.79
N VAL A 188 7.84 22.37 6.04
CA VAL A 188 9.11 23.08 5.76
C VAL A 188 9.52 23.85 7.00
N ASN A 189 10.44 23.30 7.78
CA ASN A 189 10.94 23.93 8.99
C ASN A 189 11.91 25.11 8.68
N PRO A 190 12.26 25.93 9.68
CA PRO A 190 13.13 27.11 9.47
C PRO A 190 14.48 26.78 8.84
N GLU A 191 15.08 25.64 9.19
CA GLU A 191 16.37 25.23 8.64
C GLU A 191 16.23 24.73 7.20
N GLN A 192 15.22 23.92 6.92
CA GLN A 192 14.88 23.49 5.58
C GLN A 192 14.59 24.69 4.65
N SER A 193 13.82 25.67 5.13
CA SER A 193 13.54 26.90 4.40
C SER A 193 14.82 27.66 4.02
N ARG A 194 15.77 27.79 4.95
CA ARG A 194 17.05 28.45 4.67
C ARG A 194 17.90 27.71 3.63
N ARG A 195 17.89 26.37 3.66
CA ARG A 195 18.73 25.54 2.77
C ARG A 195 18.12 25.34 1.40
N SER A 196 16.79 25.22 1.32
CA SER A 196 16.08 24.89 0.09
C SER A 196 15.55 26.12 -0.65
N GLY A 197 15.32 27.23 0.06
CA GLY A 197 14.65 28.43 -0.47
C GLY A 197 13.15 28.35 -0.47
N TYR A 198 12.53 27.25 -0.06
CA TYR A 198 11.08 27.15 0.11
C TYR A 198 10.59 27.97 1.29
N SER A 199 9.39 28.52 1.19
CA SER A 199 8.71 29.18 2.30
C SER A 199 8.47 28.21 3.45
N ARG A 200 8.49 28.71 4.69
CA ARG A 200 8.14 27.92 5.87
C ARG A 200 6.68 27.45 5.77
N TYR A 201 6.46 26.22 6.12
CA TYR A 201 5.13 25.63 6.20
C TYR A 201 5.04 24.64 7.36
N SER A 202 4.05 24.82 8.21
CA SER A 202 3.71 23.88 9.29
C SER A 202 2.40 23.22 8.95
N ALA A 203 2.45 21.99 8.50
CA ALA A 203 1.26 21.23 8.12
C ALA A 203 0.44 20.85 9.37
N PRO A 204 -0.82 21.28 9.47
CA PRO A 204 -1.68 20.85 10.57
C PRO A 204 -2.05 19.38 10.41
N GLY A 205 -2.20 18.66 11.52
CA GLY A 205 -2.71 17.30 11.51
C GLY A 205 -4.16 17.22 11.05
N GLY A 206 -4.58 16.04 10.65
CA GLY A 206 -5.95 15.75 10.23
C GLY A 206 -6.02 15.18 8.82
N PHE A 207 -7.14 15.41 8.16
CA PHE A 207 -7.38 14.95 6.78
C PHE A 207 -6.46 15.64 5.79
N TYR A 208 -5.75 14.85 4.95
CA TYR A 208 -4.81 15.41 3.98
C TYR A 208 -5.00 14.90 2.54
N GLY A 209 -5.95 14.00 2.28
CA GLY A 209 -6.19 13.56 0.92
C GLY A 209 -7.16 12.39 0.79
N ILE A 210 -7.48 12.09 -0.46
CA ILE A 210 -8.27 10.91 -0.86
C ILE A 210 -7.45 10.15 -1.88
N ASP A 211 -7.33 8.86 -1.67
CA ASP A 211 -6.71 7.92 -2.59
C ASP A 211 -7.76 7.00 -3.19
N ASN A 212 -7.71 6.81 -4.52
CA ASN A 212 -8.57 5.91 -5.26
C ASN A 212 -7.70 4.95 -6.05
N SER A 213 -8.00 3.67 -5.97
CA SER A 213 -7.28 2.62 -6.68
C SER A 213 -8.25 1.70 -7.41
N LEU A 214 -8.00 1.50 -8.68
CA LEU A 214 -8.66 0.48 -9.49
C LEU A 214 -7.64 -0.60 -9.80
N ILE A 215 -7.95 -1.83 -9.41
CA ILE A 215 -7.06 -2.98 -9.55
C ILE A 215 -7.78 -4.04 -10.39
N TRP A 216 -7.09 -4.56 -11.38
CA TRP A 216 -7.49 -5.76 -12.10
C TRP A 216 -6.39 -6.80 -12.00
N SER A 217 -6.73 -7.99 -11.54
CA SER A 217 -5.87 -9.16 -11.57
C SER A 217 -6.48 -10.22 -12.46
N HIS A 218 -5.63 -10.87 -13.28
CA HIS A 218 -6.03 -11.96 -14.15
C HIS A 218 -5.09 -13.15 -13.97
N GLN A 219 -5.67 -14.33 -13.81
CA GLN A 219 -4.94 -15.60 -13.72
C GLN A 219 -5.06 -16.33 -15.06
N PHE A 220 -3.95 -16.46 -15.77
CA PHE A 220 -3.90 -17.15 -17.07
C PHE A 220 -4.00 -18.67 -16.93
N ASP A 221 -3.33 -19.21 -15.89
CA ASP A 221 -3.32 -20.63 -15.56
C ASP A 221 -3.02 -20.82 -14.06
N ALA A 222 -2.74 -22.04 -13.61
CA ALA A 222 -2.43 -22.35 -12.21
C ALA A 222 -1.20 -21.60 -11.64
N HIS A 223 -0.33 -21.07 -12.50
CA HIS A 223 0.92 -20.43 -12.12
C HIS A 223 1.02 -18.98 -12.54
N TRP A 224 0.69 -18.64 -13.80
CA TRP A 224 0.89 -17.32 -14.35
C TRP A 224 -0.30 -16.41 -14.12
N GLY A 225 -0.01 -15.22 -13.64
CA GLY A 225 -0.99 -14.15 -13.48
C GLY A 225 -0.42 -12.78 -13.86
N THR A 226 -1.29 -11.82 -13.93
CA THR A 226 -0.96 -10.41 -14.12
C THR A 226 -1.79 -9.54 -13.19
N VAL A 227 -1.22 -8.40 -12.80
CA VAL A 227 -1.91 -7.37 -12.00
C VAL A 227 -1.69 -6.03 -12.68
N LEU A 228 -2.77 -5.32 -12.93
CA LEU A 228 -2.76 -3.92 -13.35
C LEU A 228 -3.42 -3.07 -12.29
N SER A 229 -2.83 -1.91 -11.97
CA SER A 229 -3.51 -0.90 -11.15
C SER A 229 -3.42 0.49 -11.77
N ALA A 230 -4.46 1.26 -11.50
CA ALA A 230 -4.51 2.69 -11.76
C ALA A 230 -4.90 3.38 -10.44
N ASP A 231 -3.99 4.22 -9.96
CA ASP A 231 -4.13 4.92 -8.70
C ASP A 231 -4.29 6.42 -8.96
N TYR A 232 -5.17 7.07 -8.21
CA TYR A 232 -5.39 8.51 -8.26
C TYR A 232 -5.52 9.06 -6.85
N THR A 233 -4.58 9.94 -6.48
CA THR A 233 -4.59 10.61 -5.17
C THR A 233 -4.89 12.10 -5.35
N TRP A 234 -5.85 12.61 -4.60
CA TRP A 234 -6.11 14.03 -4.46
C TRP A 234 -5.62 14.51 -3.08
N LEU A 235 -4.71 15.48 -3.08
CA LEU A 235 -4.17 16.06 -1.84
C LEU A 235 -5.08 17.20 -1.35
N GLY A 236 -5.53 17.09 -0.11
CA GLY A 236 -6.28 18.09 0.60
C GLY A 236 -5.41 19.29 1.02
N GLU A 237 -6.01 20.29 1.61
CA GLU A 237 -5.36 21.57 1.93
C GLU A 237 -4.14 21.39 2.85
N HIS A 238 -4.24 20.55 3.88
CA HIS A 238 -3.14 20.29 4.83
C HIS A 238 -1.85 19.78 4.16
N ALA A 239 -1.93 19.15 3.01
CA ALA A 239 -0.77 18.76 2.20
C ALA A 239 -0.53 19.75 1.05
N ASN A 240 -1.58 20.14 0.31
CA ASN A 240 -1.48 20.92 -0.92
C ASN A 240 -0.97 22.36 -0.71
N GLU A 241 -1.17 22.95 0.45
CA GLU A 241 -0.64 24.30 0.77
C GLU A 241 0.87 24.30 1.01
N SER A 242 1.48 23.14 1.12
CA SER A 242 2.93 23.02 1.25
C SER A 242 3.65 23.49 -0.02
N PRO A 243 4.70 24.33 0.10
CA PRO A 243 5.45 24.82 -1.04
C PRO A 243 6.24 23.73 -1.79
N ILE A 244 6.40 22.54 -1.22
CA ILE A 244 7.00 21.39 -1.89
C ILE A 244 5.99 20.55 -2.67
N VAL A 245 4.69 20.81 -2.53
CA VAL A 245 3.62 20.18 -3.31
C VAL A 245 3.38 20.99 -4.57
N LEU A 246 3.89 20.48 -5.69
CA LEU A 246 3.82 21.16 -6.99
C LEU A 246 2.60 20.70 -7.81
N ARG A 247 2.00 19.58 -7.44
CA ARG A 247 0.80 19.03 -8.07
C ARG A 247 -0.10 18.39 -7.01
N ARG A 248 -1.33 18.87 -6.94
CA ARG A 248 -2.36 18.38 -6.03
C ARG A 248 -2.90 17.00 -6.42
N ASN A 249 -2.99 16.77 -7.72
CA ASN A 249 -3.58 15.55 -8.28
C ASN A 249 -2.45 14.64 -8.76
N GLU A 250 -2.40 13.45 -8.23
CA GLU A 250 -1.39 12.45 -8.52
C GLU A 250 -2.03 11.25 -9.21
N ALA A 251 -1.36 10.72 -10.21
CA ALA A 251 -1.78 9.48 -10.86
C ALA A 251 -0.60 8.53 -10.97
N ALA A 252 -0.85 7.26 -10.76
CA ALA A 252 0.13 6.21 -10.96
C ALA A 252 -0.49 5.04 -11.70
N LEU A 253 0.34 4.33 -12.47
CA LEU A 253 -0.03 3.10 -13.16
C LEU A 253 0.98 2.02 -12.82
N THR A 254 0.49 0.82 -12.54
CA THR A 254 1.36 -0.34 -12.26
C THR A 254 0.92 -1.51 -13.13
N ALA A 255 1.90 -2.24 -13.66
CA ALA A 255 1.68 -3.52 -14.31
C ALA A 255 2.72 -4.53 -13.81
N ALA A 256 2.28 -5.71 -13.44
CA ALA A 256 3.16 -6.78 -12.97
C ALA A 256 2.73 -8.13 -13.53
N VAL A 257 3.72 -9.00 -13.74
CA VAL A 257 3.52 -10.42 -14.04
C VAL A 257 3.92 -11.21 -12.82
N THR A 258 3.14 -12.20 -12.47
CA THR A 258 3.31 -13.01 -11.27
C THR A 258 3.40 -14.48 -11.61
N TRP A 259 4.14 -15.21 -10.76
CA TRP A 259 4.24 -16.66 -10.79
C TRP A 259 3.88 -17.21 -9.40
N THR A 260 2.87 -18.05 -9.34
CA THR A 260 2.42 -18.74 -8.14
C THR A 260 3.02 -20.14 -8.10
N PHE A 261 3.82 -20.46 -7.07
CA PHE A 261 4.45 -21.78 -6.92
C PHE A 261 3.46 -22.84 -6.46
N TRP A 262 2.63 -22.46 -5.50
CA TRP A 262 1.53 -23.29 -5.02
C TRP A 262 0.39 -22.36 -4.55
N SER A 263 -0.80 -22.77 -4.82
CA SER A 263 -2.01 -22.30 -4.16
C SER A 263 -2.83 -23.54 -3.85
N GLU A 264 -3.06 -23.83 -2.60
CA GLU A 264 -4.10 -24.77 -2.25
C GLU A 264 -5.42 -24.07 -2.58
N SER A 265 -6.01 -24.50 -3.69
CA SER A 265 -7.27 -23.94 -4.20
C SER A 265 -8.35 -24.15 -3.15
N MET A 266 -8.74 -23.10 -2.49
CA MET A 266 -10.04 -23.05 -1.86
C MET A 266 -11.06 -22.94 -2.98
N ALA A 267 -11.67 -24.04 -3.36
CA ALA A 267 -12.92 -23.97 -4.09
C ALA A 267 -13.87 -23.11 -3.26
N CYS A 268 -14.24 -21.94 -3.79
CA CYS A 268 -15.34 -21.14 -3.25
C CYS A 268 -16.59 -22.02 -3.29
N VAL A 269 -16.83 -22.78 -2.24
CA VAL A 269 -18.11 -23.46 -2.05
C VAL A 269 -19.08 -22.38 -1.64
N LEU A 270 -19.84 -21.89 -2.61
CA LEU A 270 -21.04 -21.11 -2.34
C LEU A 270 -21.88 -21.90 -1.30
N PRO A 271 -22.29 -21.29 -0.19
CA PRO A 271 -23.19 -21.93 0.76
C PRO A 271 -24.57 -22.07 0.12
N GLY A 272 -24.89 -23.26 -0.36
CA GLY A 272 -26.21 -23.53 -0.93
C GLY A 272 -26.28 -24.76 -1.81
N LYS A 273 -26.06 -25.94 -1.25
CA LYS A 273 -26.76 -27.18 -1.60
C LYS A 273 -26.48 -28.23 -0.52
N VAL A 274 -27.24 -28.14 0.55
CA VAL A 274 -27.46 -29.30 1.43
C VAL A 274 -28.33 -30.28 0.62
N LYS A 275 -27.76 -31.40 0.19
CA LYS A 275 -28.53 -32.56 -0.16
C LYS A 275 -28.98 -33.20 1.15
N ILE A 276 -30.29 -33.16 1.37
CA ILE A 276 -30.96 -33.98 2.37
C ILE A 276 -31.10 -35.37 1.71
N GLU A 277 -30.44 -36.39 2.21
CA GLU A 277 -30.82 -37.79 2.17
C GLU A 277 -31.16 -38.24 3.59
#